data_4e21cdbe420541a11b2172869bde3f6c
#
_entry.id   4e21cdbe420541a11b2172869bde3f6c
#
_cell.length_a   1.000
_cell.length_b   1.000
_cell.length_c   1.000
_cell.angle_alpha   90.00
_cell.angle_beta   90.00
_cell.angle_gamma   90.00
#
_symmetry.space_group_name_H-M   'P 1'
#
loop_
_entity.id
_entity.type
_entity.pdbx_description
1 polymer ?
#
loop_
_entity_poly.entity_id
_entity_poly.type
_entity_poly.pdbx_seq_one_letter_code
_entity_poly.pdbx_strand_id
1 'polypeptide(L)'
;VICKPEDSWMMHKELLNNAIGLFEGLELPFRVVDICTGDIGTVAARKYDLEAWMPASQQWKEIVSASNCKSYQSVRLNMRYRTPEGTEYPHTLNATAIATTRALAAILENNQNENGSITIPKVLQKWMNGQEKIEAQ
;
A
#
# COMPACT_ATOMS: atom_id res chain seq x y z
N VAL A 1 -6.67 -4.26 -9.96
CA VAL A 1 -6.66 -3.74 -11.34
C VAL A 1 -6.58 -4.91 -12.30
N ILE A 2 -7.32 -4.81 -13.41
CA ILE A 2 -7.22 -5.69 -14.57
C ILE A 2 -6.97 -4.77 -15.76
N CYS A 3 -5.90 -4.99 -16.51
CA CYS A 3 -5.51 -4.12 -17.62
C CYS A 3 -4.89 -4.92 -18.76
N LYS A 4 -4.64 -4.25 -19.89
CA LYS A 4 -3.87 -4.83 -20.97
C LYS A 4 -2.39 -5.01 -20.56
N PRO A 5 -1.67 -5.97 -21.15
CA PRO A 5 -0.26 -6.23 -20.84
C PRO A 5 0.64 -4.99 -20.94
N GLU A 6 0.45 -4.17 -21.96
CA GLU A 6 1.23 -2.95 -22.23
C GLU A 6 1.07 -1.89 -21.15
N ASP A 7 -0.11 -1.83 -20.48
CA ASP A 7 -0.41 -0.81 -19.46
C ASP A 7 0.03 -1.23 -18.04
N SER A 8 0.36 -2.49 -17.83
CA SER A 8 0.47 -3.05 -16.48
C SER A 8 1.59 -2.44 -15.62
N TRP A 9 2.70 -2.01 -16.22
CA TRP A 9 3.78 -1.35 -15.48
C TRP A 9 3.41 0.07 -15.08
N MET A 10 2.68 0.79 -15.92
CA MET A 10 2.14 2.11 -15.59
C MET A 10 1.13 2.01 -14.46
N MET A 11 0.17 1.07 -14.54
CA MET A 11 -0.82 0.82 -13.50
C MET A 11 -0.19 0.39 -12.17
N HIS A 12 0.90 -0.39 -12.22
CA HIS A 12 1.63 -0.79 -11.03
C HIS A 12 2.25 0.42 -10.31
N LYS A 13 2.85 1.32 -11.08
CA LYS A 13 3.40 2.56 -10.54
C LYS A 13 2.32 3.49 -9.98
N GLU A 14 1.15 3.53 -10.61
CA GLU A 14 0.00 4.30 -10.12
C GLU A 14 -0.49 3.75 -8.77
N LEU A 15 -0.64 2.44 -8.63
CA LEU A 15 -1.00 1.81 -7.34
C LEU A 15 0.01 2.15 -6.24
N LEU A 16 1.30 2.10 -6.56
CA LEU A 16 2.36 2.48 -5.63
C LEU A 16 2.26 3.96 -5.24
N ASN A 17 2.11 4.86 -6.21
CA ASN A 17 2.02 6.29 -5.96
C ASN A 17 0.77 6.66 -5.11
N ASN A 18 -0.35 5.99 -5.34
CA ASN A 18 -1.56 6.17 -4.53
C ASN A 18 -1.30 5.78 -3.06
N ALA A 19 -0.59 4.68 -2.83
CA ALA A 19 -0.20 4.28 -1.48
C ALA A 19 0.79 5.29 -0.83
N ILE A 20 1.79 5.75 -1.58
CA ILE A 20 2.73 6.79 -1.14
C ILE A 20 1.98 8.05 -0.69
N GLY A 21 1.04 8.53 -1.51
CA GLY A 21 0.24 9.72 -1.18
C GLY A 21 -0.58 9.57 0.11
N LEU A 22 -1.04 8.36 0.45
CA LEU A 22 -1.71 8.08 1.73
C LEU A 22 -0.73 8.24 2.92
N PHE A 23 0.49 7.72 2.81
CA PHE A 23 1.50 7.81 3.86
C PHE A 23 2.00 9.24 4.05
N GLU A 24 2.22 9.97 2.96
CA GLU A 24 2.56 11.40 2.99
C GLU A 24 1.44 12.21 3.65
N GLY A 25 0.18 11.95 3.30
CA GLY A 25 -0.98 12.61 3.92
C GLY A 25 -1.13 12.31 5.41
N LEU A 26 -0.73 11.11 5.85
CA LEU A 26 -0.71 10.72 7.27
C LEU A 26 0.54 11.20 8.01
N GLU A 27 1.49 11.83 7.31
CA GLU A 27 2.76 12.32 7.87
C GLU A 27 3.57 11.21 8.58
N LEU A 28 3.42 9.96 8.12
CA LEU A 28 4.14 8.81 8.68
C LEU A 28 5.53 8.68 8.05
N PRO A 29 6.59 8.41 8.84
CA PRO A 29 7.88 8.03 8.28
C PRO A 29 7.76 6.67 7.61
N PHE A 30 8.08 6.60 6.31
CA PHE A 30 8.00 5.36 5.53
C PHE A 30 9.18 5.20 4.58
N ARG A 31 9.33 3.98 4.09
CA ARG A 31 10.23 3.65 2.97
C ARG A 31 9.54 2.73 1.98
N VAL A 32 9.95 2.80 0.72
CA VAL A 32 9.53 1.89 -0.34
C VAL A 32 10.62 0.84 -0.53
N VAL A 33 10.23 -0.44 -0.54
CA VAL A 33 11.13 -1.57 -0.74
C VAL A 33 10.73 -2.30 -2.03
N ASP A 34 11.67 -2.48 -2.95
CA ASP A 34 11.49 -3.35 -4.12
C ASP A 34 11.85 -4.78 -3.70
N ILE A 35 10.88 -5.65 -3.67
CA ILE A 35 11.01 -6.98 -3.07
C ILE A 35 11.79 -7.92 -3.98
N CYS A 36 12.82 -8.53 -3.41
CA CYS A 36 13.68 -9.48 -4.11
C CYS A 36 12.97 -10.81 -4.40
N THR A 37 13.53 -11.59 -5.33
CA THR A 37 12.97 -12.88 -5.77
C THR A 37 12.83 -13.91 -4.67
N GLY A 38 13.59 -13.79 -3.58
CA GLY A 38 13.50 -14.70 -2.42
C GLY A 38 12.23 -14.50 -1.58
N ASP A 39 11.58 -13.31 -1.67
CA ASP A 39 10.39 -12.96 -0.87
C ASP A 39 9.20 -12.47 -1.71
N ILE A 40 9.34 -12.38 -3.03
CA ILE A 40 8.27 -11.89 -3.92
C ILE A 40 7.07 -12.86 -3.98
N GLY A 41 7.27 -14.13 -3.67
CA GLY A 41 6.29 -15.20 -3.83
C GLY A 41 6.16 -15.68 -5.29
N THR A 42 5.25 -16.64 -5.53
CA THR A 42 5.11 -17.32 -6.83
C THR A 42 4.19 -16.59 -7.82
N VAL A 43 3.40 -15.64 -7.36
CA VAL A 43 2.33 -15.00 -8.14
C VAL A 43 2.79 -13.70 -8.78
N ALA A 44 3.53 -12.89 -8.06
CA ALA A 44 3.96 -11.56 -8.51
C ALA A 44 5.20 -11.63 -9.41
N ALA A 45 5.19 -10.86 -10.49
CA ALA A 45 6.37 -10.62 -11.32
C ALA A 45 7.23 -9.46 -10.78
N ARG A 46 6.63 -8.54 -10.03
CA ARG A 46 7.26 -7.49 -9.24
C ARG A 46 6.35 -7.09 -8.10
N LYS A 47 6.95 -6.81 -6.94
CA LYS A 47 6.25 -6.39 -5.74
C LYS A 47 6.99 -5.23 -5.09
N TYR A 48 6.25 -4.20 -4.69
CA TYR A 48 6.72 -3.14 -3.82
C TYR A 48 5.99 -3.22 -2.49
N ASP A 49 6.73 -3.07 -1.41
CA ASP A 49 6.15 -2.91 -0.09
C ASP A 49 6.43 -1.48 0.41
N LEU A 50 5.44 -0.88 1.08
CA LEU A 50 5.64 0.31 1.89
C LEU A 50 5.72 -0.11 3.34
N GLU A 51 6.82 0.24 3.97
CA GLU A 51 7.07 -0.02 5.37
C GLU A 51 7.07 1.29 6.15
N ALA A 52 6.31 1.35 7.25
CA ALA A 52 6.38 2.46 8.20
C ALA A 52 7.33 2.13 9.35
N TRP A 53 7.97 3.16 9.87
CA TRP A 53 8.77 3.06 11.08
C TRP A 53 7.88 2.89 12.30
N MET A 54 8.20 1.91 13.13
CA MET A 54 7.50 1.62 14.38
C MET A 54 8.41 1.93 15.58
N PRO A 55 8.26 3.09 16.22
CA PRO A 55 9.15 3.53 17.31
C PRO A 55 9.24 2.57 18.49
N ALA A 56 8.12 1.96 18.89
CA ALA A 56 8.09 1.04 20.05
C ALA A 56 8.93 -0.23 19.82
N SER A 57 8.93 -0.77 18.60
CA SER A 57 9.72 -1.95 18.26
C SER A 57 11.07 -1.62 17.62
N GLN A 58 11.32 -0.34 17.27
CA GLN A 58 12.49 0.12 16.52
C GLN A 58 12.70 -0.66 15.22
N GLN A 59 11.63 -0.90 14.48
CA GLN A 59 11.63 -1.68 13.26
C GLN A 59 10.76 -1.04 12.18
N TRP A 60 11.14 -1.30 10.93
CA TRP A 60 10.29 -1.07 9.77
C TRP A 60 9.29 -2.21 9.65
N LYS A 61 8.01 -1.89 9.45
CA LYS A 61 6.95 -2.90 9.25
C LYS A 61 6.14 -2.59 8.01
N GLU A 62 5.94 -3.61 7.19
CA GLU A 62 5.09 -3.56 6.02
C GLU A 62 3.65 -3.18 6.40
N ILE A 63 3.13 -2.13 5.75
CA ILE A 63 1.73 -1.70 5.85
C ILE A 63 1.01 -1.84 4.52
N VAL A 64 1.73 -1.78 3.41
CA VAL A 64 1.19 -1.93 2.05
C VAL A 64 2.07 -2.88 1.27
N SER A 65 1.43 -3.74 0.46
CA SER A 65 2.06 -4.49 -0.60
C SER A 65 1.35 -4.20 -1.91
N ALA A 66 2.11 -3.89 -2.97
CA ALA A 66 1.62 -3.64 -4.31
C ALA A 66 2.28 -4.59 -5.30
N SER A 67 1.49 -5.45 -5.93
CA SER A 67 1.98 -6.54 -6.79
C SER A 67 1.48 -6.42 -8.22
N ASN A 68 2.38 -6.62 -9.19
CA ASN A 68 2.03 -6.89 -10.58
C ASN A 68 2.17 -8.39 -10.84
N CYS A 69 1.06 -9.07 -11.09
CA CYS A 69 1.00 -10.52 -11.29
C CYS A 69 1.06 -10.92 -12.76
N LYS A 70 1.18 -9.96 -13.68
CA LYS A 70 1.08 -10.20 -15.13
C LYS A 70 -0.11 -11.09 -15.45
N SER A 71 0.06 -12.10 -16.30
CA SER A 71 -0.99 -13.03 -16.71
C SER A 71 -1.16 -14.24 -15.78
N TYR A 72 -0.45 -14.31 -14.65
CA TYR A 72 -0.46 -15.49 -13.78
C TYR A 72 -1.87 -15.88 -13.33
N GLN A 73 -2.66 -14.91 -12.88
CA GLN A 73 -4.02 -15.16 -12.40
C GLN A 73 -5.01 -15.30 -13.56
N SER A 74 -4.91 -14.49 -14.61
CA SER A 74 -5.82 -14.54 -15.75
C SER A 74 -5.75 -15.86 -16.51
N VAL A 75 -4.56 -16.45 -16.68
CA VAL A 75 -4.39 -17.78 -17.29
C VAL A 75 -5.11 -18.86 -16.46
N ARG A 76 -4.94 -18.84 -15.12
CA ARG A 76 -5.56 -19.83 -14.22
C ARG A 76 -7.07 -19.71 -14.14
N LEU A 77 -7.58 -18.48 -14.25
CA LEU A 77 -9.02 -18.19 -14.26
C LEU A 77 -9.62 -18.29 -15.67
N ASN A 78 -8.80 -18.56 -16.70
CA ASN A 78 -9.18 -18.51 -18.11
C ASN A 78 -9.86 -17.17 -18.49
N MET A 79 -9.43 -16.08 -17.84
CA MET A 79 -9.91 -14.73 -18.12
C MET A 79 -9.25 -14.21 -19.40
N ARG A 80 -10.06 -13.80 -20.39
CA ARG A 80 -9.58 -13.32 -21.68
C ARG A 80 -10.31 -12.05 -22.09
N TYR A 81 -9.65 -11.23 -22.90
CA TYR A 81 -10.27 -10.09 -23.58
C TYR A 81 -10.06 -10.22 -25.10
N ARG A 82 -10.92 -9.57 -25.87
CA ARG A 82 -10.88 -9.60 -27.34
C ARG A 82 -9.91 -8.54 -27.88
N THR A 83 -9.11 -8.93 -28.87
CA THR A 83 -8.28 -8.05 -29.69
C THR A 83 -8.67 -8.21 -31.17
N PRO A 84 -8.22 -7.32 -32.05
CA PRO A 84 -8.45 -7.50 -33.50
C PRO A 84 -7.85 -8.81 -34.04
N GLU A 85 -6.77 -9.29 -33.42
CA GLU A 85 -6.04 -10.50 -33.82
C GLU A 85 -6.57 -11.77 -33.15
N GLY A 86 -7.51 -11.65 -32.20
CA GLY A 86 -8.05 -12.80 -31.46
C GLY A 86 -8.39 -12.54 -30.01
N THR A 87 -7.88 -13.37 -29.12
CA THR A 87 -8.07 -13.21 -27.65
C THR A 87 -6.76 -13.31 -26.91
N GLU A 88 -6.59 -12.46 -25.90
CA GLU A 88 -5.41 -12.41 -25.04
C GLU A 88 -5.75 -12.51 -23.56
N TYR A 89 -4.74 -12.81 -22.75
CA TYR A 89 -4.86 -12.79 -21.30
C TYR A 89 -4.52 -11.41 -20.75
N PRO A 90 -5.40 -10.75 -19.99
CA PRO A 90 -5.08 -9.49 -19.34
C PRO A 90 -4.04 -9.70 -18.23
N HIS A 91 -3.37 -8.61 -17.85
CA HIS A 91 -2.58 -8.57 -16.64
C HIS A 91 -3.44 -8.20 -15.42
N THR A 92 -3.07 -8.73 -14.27
CA THR A 92 -3.72 -8.43 -12.99
C THR A 92 -2.73 -7.82 -12.02
N LEU A 93 -3.20 -6.84 -11.26
CA LEU A 93 -2.43 -6.17 -10.22
C LEU A 93 -3.29 -5.99 -8.98
N ASN A 94 -2.65 -5.93 -7.84
CA ASN A 94 -3.33 -5.61 -6.59
C ASN A 94 -2.43 -4.77 -5.68
N ALA A 95 -3.07 -4.00 -4.81
CA ALA A 95 -2.42 -3.32 -3.70
C ALA A 95 -3.39 -3.23 -2.53
N THR A 96 -2.87 -3.36 -1.32
CA THR A 96 -3.67 -3.23 -0.10
C THR A 96 -4.13 -1.79 0.14
N ALA A 97 -3.55 -0.80 -0.52
CA ALA A 97 -3.64 0.63 -0.24
C ALA A 97 -3.14 0.97 1.17
N ILE A 98 -3.76 0.44 2.23
CA ILE A 98 -3.29 0.58 3.61
C ILE A 98 -3.85 -0.55 4.50
N ALA A 99 -3.00 -1.21 5.27
CA ALA A 99 -3.44 -2.15 6.31
C ALA A 99 -3.87 -1.37 7.56
N THR A 100 -5.18 -1.18 7.74
CA THR A 100 -5.74 -0.25 8.73
C THR A 100 -5.25 -0.49 10.16
N THR A 101 -5.12 -1.73 10.60
CA THR A 101 -4.65 -2.06 11.96
C THR A 101 -3.19 -1.66 12.18
N ARG A 102 -2.32 -1.94 11.21
CA ARG A 102 -0.90 -1.56 11.28
C ARG A 102 -0.73 -0.05 11.12
N ALA A 103 -1.49 0.58 10.24
CA ALA A 103 -1.49 2.03 10.07
C ALA A 103 -1.95 2.74 11.33
N LEU A 104 -2.99 2.25 12.01
CA LEU A 104 -3.44 2.80 13.28
C LEU A 104 -2.33 2.73 14.33
N ALA A 105 -1.67 1.57 14.48
CA ALA A 105 -0.54 1.45 15.40
C ALA A 105 0.60 2.42 15.04
N ALA A 106 0.96 2.54 13.75
CA ALA A 106 1.98 3.48 13.30
C ALA A 106 1.62 4.94 13.60
N ILE A 107 0.35 5.34 13.40
CA ILE A 107 -0.13 6.68 13.73
C ILE A 107 0.00 6.93 15.23
N LEU A 108 -0.47 6.01 16.06
CA LEU A 108 -0.42 6.17 17.53
C LEU A 108 1.03 6.25 18.03
N GLU A 109 1.92 5.37 17.56
CA GLU A 109 3.31 5.34 18.00
C GLU A 109 4.12 6.56 17.54
N ASN A 110 3.91 7.03 16.29
CA ASN A 110 4.69 8.15 15.74
C ASN A 110 4.18 9.53 16.19
N ASN A 111 2.94 9.63 16.68
CA ASN A 111 2.33 10.91 17.05
C ASN A 111 2.12 11.06 18.58
N GLN A 112 2.71 10.19 19.38
CA GLN A 112 2.65 10.29 20.85
C GLN A 112 3.52 11.43 21.35
N ASN A 113 2.96 12.27 22.21
CA ASN A 113 3.64 13.39 22.85
C ASN A 113 4.20 12.99 24.23
N GLU A 114 5.14 13.76 24.76
CA GLU A 114 5.77 13.51 26.08
C GLU A 114 4.76 13.47 27.23
N ASN A 115 3.66 14.20 27.12
CA ASN A 115 2.58 14.21 28.12
C ASN A 115 1.58 13.04 27.95
N GLY A 116 1.85 12.09 27.06
CA GLY A 116 0.99 10.94 26.78
C GLY A 116 -0.18 11.21 25.83
N SER A 117 -0.42 12.46 25.43
CA SER A 117 -1.42 12.75 24.40
C SER A 117 -0.94 12.30 23.02
N ILE A 118 -1.86 12.14 22.08
CA ILE A 118 -1.55 11.73 20.70
C ILE A 118 -2.04 12.79 19.74
N THR A 119 -1.15 13.33 18.92
CA THR A 119 -1.51 14.28 17.86
C THR A 119 -2.23 13.56 16.73
N ILE A 120 -3.37 14.07 16.28
CA ILE A 120 -4.13 13.51 15.17
C ILE A 120 -3.59 14.10 13.86
N PRO A 121 -3.13 13.29 12.87
CA PRO A 121 -2.72 13.76 11.56
C PRO A 121 -3.77 14.70 10.95
N LYS A 122 -3.34 15.81 10.36
CA LYS A 122 -4.25 16.86 9.83
C LYS A 122 -5.31 16.31 8.89
N VAL A 123 -4.93 15.36 8.04
CA VAL A 123 -5.83 14.72 7.06
C VAL A 123 -6.99 13.98 7.73
N LEU A 124 -6.83 13.51 8.98
CA LEU A 124 -7.83 12.77 9.72
C LEU A 124 -8.72 13.65 10.60
N GLN A 125 -8.29 14.87 10.95
CA GLN A 125 -9.02 15.75 11.89
C GLN A 125 -10.45 16.03 11.45
N LYS A 126 -10.68 16.21 10.14
CA LYS A 126 -12.05 16.40 9.59
C LYS A 126 -13.01 15.22 9.87
N TRP A 127 -12.47 14.01 10.03
CA TRP A 127 -13.23 12.81 10.36
C TRP A 127 -13.36 12.59 11.88
N MET A 128 -12.59 13.35 12.66
CA MET A 128 -12.59 13.37 14.12
C MET A 128 -13.24 14.64 14.69
N ASN A 129 -14.23 15.21 13.97
CA ASN A 129 -14.95 16.43 14.33
C ASN A 129 -14.06 17.64 14.62
N GLY A 130 -12.93 17.73 13.92
CA GLY A 130 -11.94 18.81 14.10
C GLY A 130 -11.01 18.61 15.30
N GLN A 131 -11.08 17.47 15.98
CA GLN A 131 -10.19 17.17 17.11
C GLN A 131 -8.74 17.06 16.64
N GLU A 132 -7.85 17.78 17.30
CA GLU A 132 -6.42 17.82 16.96
C GLU A 132 -5.58 16.84 17.76
N LYS A 133 -6.07 16.46 18.96
CA LYS A 133 -5.36 15.56 19.88
C LYS A 133 -6.31 14.61 20.59
N ILE A 134 -5.80 13.45 20.96
CA ILE A 134 -6.39 12.52 21.92
C ILE A 134 -5.64 12.76 23.22
N GLU A 135 -6.34 13.23 24.26
CA GLU A 135 -5.73 13.51 25.56
C GLU A 135 -5.47 12.21 26.35
N ALA A 136 -4.38 12.22 27.14
CA ALA A 136 -4.14 11.16 28.13
C ALA A 136 -5.19 11.27 29.27
N GLN A 137 -5.71 10.15 29.69
CA GLN A 137 -6.60 10.08 30.86
C GLN A 137 -5.80 9.96 32.14
#